data_7690c23ff8fb73cc537e763e73af919f
#
_entry.id   7690c23ff8fb73cc537e763e73af919f
#
_cell.length_a   1.000
_cell.length_b   1.000
_cell.length_c   1.000
_cell.angle_alpha   90.00
_cell.angle_beta   90.00
_cell.angle_gamma   90.00
#
_symmetry.space_group_name_H-M   'P 1'
#
loop_
_entity.id
_entity.type
_entity.pdbx_description
1 polymer ?
#
loop_
_entity_poly.entity_id
_entity_poly.type
_entity_poly.pdbx_seq_one_letter_code
_entity_poly.pdbx_strand_id
1 'polypeptide(L)'
;MGNVCKDILLSNGGSFWVATTSGISHYDATDKKWKSFTQANGGLIGLNARRLSLDAKGQLWAAFYDGGVSVYNPTMEMWTNHGVGEGKLPVGTVTDVWVDAEGVAWVTSFSGGLAKYANNKWETIKQEQGLPTNSLLGITPGADGSLWLSSVAGAIQYKGDKFTSLTKSVNKLPDDNVRNILFAPDGSMYICTNTGLQVRNLTTNEYTNYGASNGFISSYVNHVAFDAKGNRWISCWTEGFYLMTKEGVFYKIGTTEGFTPTDVYMARFNEKGELYVCTNDGIFILKNPDSLVQKLTSTEPTLPSHSLIVAPNPASSYTELQGANASAEVRLTTLDGVLLRKMQCDALGALRIGLEGITPGTYFLVVGSKAYRLLVSE
;
A
#
# COMPACT_ATOMS: atom_id res chain seq x y z
N MET A 1 -22.04 -13.16 5.82
CA MET A 1 -21.32 -12.29 4.88
C MET A 1 -19.95 -12.86 4.60
N GLY A 2 -19.38 -12.54 3.43
CA GLY A 2 -18.00 -12.93 3.13
C GLY A 2 -17.01 -12.25 4.07
N ASN A 3 -15.98 -12.96 4.49
CA ASN A 3 -14.99 -12.44 5.44
C ASN A 3 -14.01 -11.44 4.83
N VAL A 4 -14.03 -11.23 3.51
CA VAL A 4 -13.06 -10.34 2.82
C VAL A 4 -13.49 -8.90 2.97
N CYS A 5 -12.78 -8.15 3.84
CA CYS A 5 -12.93 -6.72 4.02
C CYS A 5 -12.02 -5.96 3.04
N LYS A 6 -12.57 -5.05 2.24
CA LYS A 6 -11.83 -4.26 1.24
C LYS A 6 -11.54 -2.84 1.69
N ASP A 7 -12.50 -2.20 2.38
CA ASP A 7 -12.37 -0.85 2.90
C ASP A 7 -13.17 -0.71 4.20
N ILE A 8 -12.74 0.20 5.03
CA ILE A 8 -13.42 0.58 6.26
C ILE A 8 -13.49 2.09 6.37
N LEU A 9 -14.65 2.61 6.72
CA LEU A 9 -14.86 4.02 6.96
C LEU A 9 -15.30 4.21 8.40
N LEU A 10 -14.41 4.79 9.20
CA LEU A 10 -14.61 5.01 10.62
C LEU A 10 -15.39 6.30 10.83
N SER A 11 -16.40 6.27 11.72
CA SER A 11 -17.19 7.41 12.13
C SER A 11 -16.87 7.80 13.56
N ASN A 12 -17.15 9.05 13.92
CA ASN A 12 -17.03 9.51 15.29
C ASN A 12 -17.92 8.67 16.23
N GLY A 13 -17.46 8.44 17.45
CA GLY A 13 -18.21 7.62 18.42
C GLY A 13 -18.02 6.11 18.27
N GLY A 14 -17.19 5.64 17.35
CA GLY A 14 -16.78 4.24 17.22
C GLY A 14 -17.67 3.39 16.29
N SER A 15 -18.69 3.94 15.66
CA SER A 15 -19.44 3.30 14.58
C SER A 15 -18.60 3.29 13.30
N PHE A 16 -18.82 2.31 12.42
CA PHE A 16 -18.07 2.23 11.16
C PHE A 16 -18.80 1.43 10.07
N TRP A 17 -18.46 1.75 8.83
CA TRP A 17 -18.91 1.06 7.64
C TRP A 17 -17.81 0.18 7.06
N VAL A 18 -18.18 -0.95 6.49
CA VAL A 18 -17.24 -1.94 5.93
C VAL A 18 -17.69 -2.32 4.52
N ALA A 19 -16.80 -2.14 3.56
CA ALA A 19 -16.96 -2.69 2.21
C ALA A 19 -16.42 -4.13 2.17
N THR A 20 -17.25 -5.06 1.69
CA THR A 20 -16.87 -6.46 1.58
C THR A 20 -17.14 -7.00 0.18
N THR A 21 -16.62 -8.20 -0.12
CA THR A 21 -16.96 -8.91 -1.38
C THR A 21 -18.39 -9.46 -1.42
N SER A 22 -19.19 -9.24 -0.36
CA SER A 22 -20.56 -9.74 -0.25
C SER A 22 -21.56 -8.65 0.14
N GLY A 23 -21.20 -7.38 -0.10
CA GLY A 23 -22.02 -6.20 0.22
C GLY A 23 -21.36 -5.28 1.23
N ILE A 24 -22.17 -4.55 1.97
CA ILE A 24 -21.75 -3.53 2.94
C ILE A 24 -22.28 -3.89 4.32
N SER A 25 -21.47 -3.72 5.35
CA SER A 25 -21.87 -3.84 6.73
C SER A 25 -21.66 -2.54 7.49
N HIS A 26 -22.57 -2.23 8.41
CA HIS A 26 -22.48 -1.13 9.34
C HIS A 26 -22.47 -1.67 10.78
N TYR A 27 -21.48 -1.27 11.56
CA TYR A 27 -21.45 -1.47 12.99
C TYR A 27 -21.90 -0.20 13.70
N ASP A 28 -22.97 -0.29 14.48
CA ASP A 28 -23.41 0.78 15.36
C ASP A 28 -22.82 0.56 16.76
N ALA A 29 -21.97 1.49 17.18
CA ALA A 29 -21.29 1.40 18.48
C ALA A 29 -22.25 1.69 19.67
N THR A 30 -23.34 2.42 19.45
CA THR A 30 -24.33 2.74 20.49
C THR A 30 -25.09 1.51 20.89
N ASP A 31 -25.65 0.82 19.89
CA ASP A 31 -26.44 -0.40 20.09
C ASP A 31 -25.59 -1.67 20.10
N LYS A 32 -24.32 -1.57 19.73
CA LYS A 32 -23.38 -2.70 19.53
C LYS A 32 -23.94 -3.75 18.55
N LYS A 33 -24.60 -3.28 17.49
CA LYS A 33 -25.24 -4.13 16.50
C LYS A 33 -24.64 -3.97 15.12
N TRP A 34 -24.71 -5.06 14.36
CA TRP A 34 -24.38 -5.07 12.95
C TRP A 34 -25.65 -5.01 12.10
N LYS A 35 -25.64 -4.13 11.07
CA LYS A 35 -26.61 -4.12 9.97
C LYS A 35 -25.88 -4.41 8.68
N SER A 36 -26.42 -5.33 7.90
CA SER A 36 -25.78 -5.77 6.65
C SER A 36 -26.69 -5.54 5.48
N PHE A 37 -26.11 -5.04 4.38
CA PHE A 37 -26.80 -4.68 3.15
C PHE A 37 -26.21 -5.51 2.00
N THR A 38 -27.11 -6.10 1.20
CA THR A 38 -26.79 -6.85 -0.02
C THR A 38 -27.74 -6.39 -1.13
N GLN A 39 -27.59 -6.95 -2.33
CA GLN A 39 -28.56 -6.74 -3.40
C GLN A 39 -29.98 -7.21 -2.99
N ALA A 40 -30.07 -8.34 -2.31
CA ALA A 40 -31.34 -8.98 -1.96
C ALA A 40 -32.10 -8.27 -0.81
N ASN A 41 -31.39 -7.78 0.21
CA ASN A 41 -32.01 -7.21 1.43
C ASN A 41 -31.75 -5.72 1.62
N GLY A 42 -30.86 -5.11 0.87
CA GLY A 42 -30.45 -3.72 1.02
C GLY A 42 -30.56 -2.89 -0.25
N GLY A 43 -30.93 -3.51 -1.38
CA GLY A 43 -31.06 -2.78 -2.65
C GLY A 43 -29.75 -2.25 -3.21
N LEU A 44 -28.61 -2.85 -2.87
CA LEU A 44 -27.31 -2.48 -3.43
C LEU A 44 -27.24 -2.82 -4.93
N ILE A 45 -26.49 -2.04 -5.69
CA ILE A 45 -26.30 -2.28 -7.12
C ILE A 45 -25.37 -3.46 -7.41
N GLY A 46 -24.46 -3.78 -6.51
CA GLY A 46 -23.47 -4.85 -6.63
C GLY A 46 -23.23 -5.57 -5.29
N LEU A 47 -22.37 -6.58 -5.32
CA LEU A 47 -21.93 -7.31 -4.13
C LEU A 47 -20.48 -7.00 -3.76
N ASN A 48 -19.61 -6.82 -4.76
CA ASN A 48 -18.18 -6.62 -4.53
C ASN A 48 -17.87 -5.13 -4.28
N ALA A 49 -18.16 -4.69 -3.05
CA ALA A 49 -17.85 -3.32 -2.61
C ALA A 49 -16.33 -3.15 -2.46
N ARG A 50 -15.80 -2.04 -3.00
CA ARG A 50 -14.35 -1.76 -3.06
C ARG A 50 -13.92 -0.61 -2.19
N ARG A 51 -14.65 0.51 -2.26
CA ARG A 51 -14.32 1.76 -1.59
C ARG A 51 -15.58 2.45 -1.08
N LEU A 52 -15.38 3.19 -0.01
CA LEU A 52 -16.41 3.96 0.68
C LEU A 52 -15.97 5.42 0.81
N SER A 53 -16.89 6.34 0.61
CA SER A 53 -16.68 7.78 0.81
C SER A 53 -17.92 8.39 1.47
N LEU A 54 -17.72 9.35 2.39
CA LEU A 54 -18.83 10.17 2.91
C LEU A 54 -18.83 11.53 2.22
N ASP A 55 -20.01 12.01 1.86
CA ASP A 55 -20.19 13.40 1.44
C ASP A 55 -20.43 14.32 2.64
N ALA A 56 -20.45 15.63 2.40
CA ALA A 56 -20.69 16.65 3.42
C ALA A 56 -22.08 16.58 4.08
N LYS A 57 -23.03 15.84 3.47
CA LYS A 57 -24.38 15.59 4.00
C LYS A 57 -24.46 14.30 4.84
N GLY A 58 -23.32 13.59 4.99
CA GLY A 58 -23.26 12.32 5.68
C GLY A 58 -23.82 11.15 4.87
N GLN A 59 -24.07 11.31 3.57
CA GLN A 59 -24.44 10.20 2.70
C GLN A 59 -23.22 9.32 2.42
N LEU A 60 -23.40 8.00 2.49
CA LEU A 60 -22.35 7.04 2.17
C LEU A 60 -22.39 6.68 0.69
N TRP A 61 -21.32 6.96 0.00
CA TRP A 61 -21.07 6.54 -1.38
C TRP A 61 -20.24 5.26 -1.38
N ALA A 62 -20.67 4.25 -2.10
CA ALA A 62 -20.01 2.96 -2.17
C ALA A 62 -19.78 2.54 -3.63
N ALA A 63 -18.51 2.26 -3.95
CA ALA A 63 -18.07 1.79 -5.26
C ALA A 63 -18.11 0.27 -5.32
N PHE A 64 -18.73 -0.28 -6.37
CA PHE A 64 -18.84 -1.72 -6.61
C PHE A 64 -18.10 -2.13 -7.88
N TYR A 65 -17.26 -3.15 -7.75
CA TYR A 65 -16.51 -3.70 -8.89
C TYR A 65 -17.42 -4.39 -9.93
N ASP A 66 -18.61 -4.79 -9.53
CA ASP A 66 -19.56 -5.58 -10.30
C ASP A 66 -20.91 -4.87 -10.56
N GLY A 67 -20.99 -3.54 -10.37
CA GLY A 67 -22.31 -2.92 -10.50
C GLY A 67 -22.35 -1.41 -10.76
N GLY A 68 -21.40 -0.64 -10.27
CA GLY A 68 -21.45 0.83 -10.30
C GLY A 68 -21.32 1.45 -8.91
N VAL A 69 -22.20 2.40 -8.57
CA VAL A 69 -22.17 3.12 -7.28
C VAL A 69 -23.54 3.05 -6.61
N SER A 70 -23.56 2.75 -5.30
CA SER A 70 -24.74 2.92 -4.45
C SER A 70 -24.50 4.04 -3.44
N VAL A 71 -25.54 4.84 -3.18
CA VAL A 71 -25.51 5.96 -2.24
C VAL A 71 -26.56 5.74 -1.16
N TYR A 72 -26.13 5.65 0.09
CA TYR A 72 -27.01 5.53 1.25
C TYR A 72 -27.34 6.90 1.85
N ASN A 73 -28.62 7.18 1.95
CA ASN A 73 -29.12 8.35 2.67
C ASN A 73 -29.47 7.95 4.12
N PRO A 74 -28.75 8.43 5.14
CA PRO A 74 -29.01 8.02 6.53
C PRO A 74 -30.33 8.56 7.08
N THR A 75 -30.85 9.68 6.56
CA THR A 75 -32.13 10.24 7.00
C THR A 75 -33.32 9.44 6.49
N MET A 76 -33.24 8.93 5.26
CA MET A 76 -34.28 8.13 4.63
C MET A 76 -34.10 6.62 4.84
N GLU A 77 -32.94 6.22 5.35
CA GLU A 77 -32.48 4.82 5.46
C GLU A 77 -32.56 4.04 4.13
N MET A 78 -32.33 4.71 3.02
CA MET A 78 -32.51 4.16 1.66
C MET A 78 -31.24 4.26 0.83
N TRP A 79 -31.08 3.29 -0.06
CA TRP A 79 -30.04 3.26 -1.09
C TRP A 79 -30.57 3.78 -2.43
N THR A 80 -29.79 4.62 -3.10
CA THR A 80 -29.99 5.04 -4.49
C THR A 80 -28.84 4.52 -5.33
N ASN A 81 -29.11 4.01 -6.54
CA ASN A 81 -28.14 3.33 -7.37
C ASN A 81 -27.83 4.10 -8.65
N HIS A 82 -26.55 4.21 -8.97
CA HIS A 82 -26.02 4.74 -10.22
C HIS A 82 -25.36 3.61 -11.01
N GLY A 83 -26.11 3.05 -11.96
CA GLY A 83 -25.64 1.98 -12.85
C GLY A 83 -25.08 2.52 -14.17
N VAL A 84 -24.73 1.58 -15.06
CA VAL A 84 -24.20 1.84 -16.39
C VAL A 84 -25.31 2.25 -17.37
N GLY A 85 -25.02 3.13 -18.34
CA GLY A 85 -25.92 3.51 -19.43
C GLY A 85 -25.69 4.92 -19.94
N GLU A 86 -26.49 5.32 -20.92
CA GLU A 86 -26.46 6.69 -21.45
C GLU A 86 -26.80 7.71 -20.37
N GLY A 87 -25.98 8.74 -20.23
CA GLY A 87 -26.09 9.73 -19.15
C GLY A 87 -25.84 9.21 -17.74
N LYS A 88 -25.24 8.00 -17.64
CA LYS A 88 -24.89 7.30 -16.41
C LYS A 88 -23.39 6.96 -16.38
N LEU A 89 -23.00 6.06 -15.50
CA LEU A 89 -21.61 5.58 -15.46
C LEU A 89 -21.21 4.91 -16.79
N PRO A 90 -19.95 5.11 -17.24
CA PRO A 90 -19.48 4.55 -18.52
C PRO A 90 -19.30 3.03 -18.50
N VAL A 91 -19.01 2.47 -17.33
CA VAL A 91 -18.86 1.02 -17.09
C VAL A 91 -19.24 0.66 -15.67
N GLY A 92 -19.60 -0.60 -15.41
CA GLY A 92 -19.95 -1.12 -14.10
C GLY A 92 -18.77 -1.48 -13.20
N THR A 93 -17.56 -1.62 -13.75
CA THR A 93 -16.35 -1.98 -12.99
C THR A 93 -15.75 -0.75 -12.29
N VAL A 94 -16.36 -0.34 -11.18
CA VAL A 94 -15.93 0.82 -10.41
C VAL A 94 -14.87 0.39 -9.40
N THR A 95 -13.77 1.13 -9.35
CA THR A 95 -12.62 0.82 -8.50
C THR A 95 -12.56 1.69 -7.25
N ASP A 96 -12.97 2.98 -7.37
CA ASP A 96 -12.96 3.91 -6.25
C ASP A 96 -14.03 5.00 -6.42
N VAL A 97 -14.41 5.63 -5.32
CA VAL A 97 -15.31 6.80 -5.26
C VAL A 97 -14.81 7.77 -4.20
N TRP A 98 -14.74 9.03 -4.55
CA TRP A 98 -14.46 10.14 -3.64
C TRP A 98 -15.42 11.30 -3.90
N VAL A 99 -15.92 11.93 -2.82
CA VAL A 99 -16.82 13.08 -2.90
C VAL A 99 -16.12 14.28 -2.28
N ASP A 100 -16.08 15.38 -3.03
CA ASP A 100 -15.47 16.63 -2.56
C ASP A 100 -16.40 17.43 -1.63
N ALA A 101 -15.90 18.54 -1.10
CA ALA A 101 -16.64 19.41 -0.19
C ALA A 101 -17.84 20.10 -0.86
N GLU A 102 -17.81 20.27 -2.16
CA GLU A 102 -18.86 20.84 -3.00
C GLU A 102 -19.97 19.82 -3.32
N GLY A 103 -19.76 18.56 -2.96
CA GLY A 103 -20.68 17.45 -3.21
C GLY A 103 -20.58 16.86 -4.61
N VAL A 104 -19.47 17.12 -5.31
CA VAL A 104 -19.15 16.46 -6.58
C VAL A 104 -18.55 15.09 -6.30
N ALA A 105 -19.16 14.05 -6.83
CA ALA A 105 -18.59 12.70 -6.72
C ALA A 105 -17.70 12.39 -7.92
N TRP A 106 -16.50 11.92 -7.62
CA TRP A 106 -15.51 11.45 -8.59
C TRP A 106 -15.39 9.93 -8.48
N VAL A 107 -15.40 9.26 -9.62
CA VAL A 107 -15.42 7.80 -9.70
C VAL A 107 -14.38 7.33 -10.69
N THR A 108 -13.53 6.40 -10.26
CA THR A 108 -12.59 5.70 -11.15
C THR A 108 -13.13 4.34 -11.54
N SER A 109 -12.71 3.88 -12.72
CA SER A 109 -13.07 2.55 -13.22
C SER A 109 -11.91 1.87 -13.94
N PHE A 110 -11.93 0.54 -13.99
CA PHE A 110 -10.83 -0.23 -14.56
C PHE A 110 -10.73 -0.11 -16.10
N SER A 111 -11.77 0.34 -16.80
CA SER A 111 -11.74 0.51 -18.27
C SER A 111 -12.58 1.68 -18.76
N GLY A 112 -13.25 2.40 -17.87
CA GLY A 112 -14.15 3.49 -18.21
C GLY A 112 -13.59 4.89 -18.00
N GLY A 113 -12.37 5.01 -17.50
CA GLY A 113 -11.74 6.29 -17.20
C GLY A 113 -12.21 6.90 -15.89
N LEU A 114 -12.21 8.23 -15.83
CA LEU A 114 -12.66 9.05 -14.70
C LEU A 114 -14.07 9.58 -14.97
N ALA A 115 -15.01 9.35 -14.06
CA ALA A 115 -16.35 9.91 -14.13
C ALA A 115 -16.58 10.91 -13.01
N LYS A 116 -17.33 11.97 -13.31
CA LYS A 116 -17.72 13.06 -12.42
C LYS A 116 -19.24 13.14 -12.34
N TYR A 117 -19.80 13.17 -11.13
CA TYR A 117 -21.20 13.40 -10.90
C TYR A 117 -21.42 14.77 -10.25
N ALA A 118 -22.07 15.65 -10.97
CA ALA A 118 -22.43 16.98 -10.50
C ALA A 118 -23.78 17.38 -11.11
N ASN A 119 -24.58 18.16 -10.39
CA ASN A 119 -25.89 18.66 -10.86
C ASN A 119 -26.80 17.55 -11.42
N ASN A 120 -26.80 16.38 -10.76
CA ASN A 120 -27.56 15.19 -11.17
C ASN A 120 -27.16 14.61 -12.53
N LYS A 121 -25.96 14.89 -13.02
CA LYS A 121 -25.48 14.43 -14.31
C LYS A 121 -24.09 13.79 -14.16
N TRP A 122 -23.86 12.68 -14.87
CA TRP A 122 -22.56 12.06 -15.04
C TRP A 122 -21.84 12.62 -16.26
N GLU A 123 -20.58 12.95 -16.09
CA GLU A 123 -19.64 13.30 -17.15
C GLU A 123 -18.45 12.37 -17.08
N THR A 124 -17.87 12.00 -18.22
CA THR A 124 -16.76 11.02 -18.27
C THR A 124 -15.59 11.63 -18.99
N ILE A 125 -14.40 11.42 -18.45
CA ILE A 125 -13.11 11.81 -19.01
C ILE A 125 -12.34 10.54 -19.33
N LYS A 126 -12.00 10.35 -20.60
CA LYS A 126 -11.27 9.20 -21.13
C LYS A 126 -10.01 9.63 -21.89
N GLN A 127 -9.33 8.66 -22.51
CA GLN A 127 -8.13 8.93 -23.31
C GLN A 127 -8.39 9.92 -24.43
N GLU A 128 -9.57 9.90 -25.04
CA GLU A 128 -9.99 10.87 -26.08
C GLU A 128 -10.03 12.32 -25.58
N GLN A 129 -10.17 12.52 -24.26
CA GLN A 129 -10.09 13.82 -23.59
C GLN A 129 -8.75 14.06 -22.90
N GLY A 130 -7.71 13.27 -23.22
CA GLY A 130 -6.35 13.46 -22.72
C GLY A 130 -6.00 12.71 -21.46
N LEU A 131 -6.88 11.86 -20.91
CA LEU A 131 -6.53 10.97 -19.79
C LEU A 131 -5.45 9.96 -20.25
N PRO A 132 -4.34 9.77 -19.53
CA PRO A 132 -3.25 8.87 -19.97
C PRO A 132 -3.68 7.42 -20.14
N THR A 133 -4.64 6.93 -19.37
CA THR A 133 -5.21 5.58 -19.46
C THR A 133 -6.65 5.55 -18.95
N ASN A 134 -7.49 4.71 -19.54
CA ASN A 134 -8.84 4.46 -19.03
C ASN A 134 -8.87 3.48 -17.84
N SER A 135 -7.74 2.85 -17.49
CA SER A 135 -7.65 1.86 -16.41
C SER A 135 -7.15 2.51 -15.13
N LEU A 136 -8.10 3.00 -14.34
CA LEU A 136 -7.86 3.68 -13.07
C LEU A 136 -8.18 2.74 -11.89
N LEU A 137 -7.45 2.90 -10.79
CA LEU A 137 -7.52 2.03 -9.60
C LEU A 137 -7.95 2.77 -8.33
N GLY A 138 -7.73 4.07 -8.23
CA GLY A 138 -8.07 4.85 -7.03
C GLY A 138 -7.98 6.35 -7.24
N ILE A 139 -8.54 7.10 -6.27
CA ILE A 139 -8.56 8.57 -6.23
C ILE A 139 -8.03 9.03 -4.88
N THR A 140 -7.16 10.02 -4.88
CA THR A 140 -6.69 10.70 -3.67
C THR A 140 -6.69 12.21 -3.91
N PRO A 141 -7.39 13.00 -3.09
CA PRO A 141 -7.33 14.46 -3.20
C PRO A 141 -5.97 14.98 -2.77
N GLY A 142 -5.41 15.89 -3.56
CA GLY A 142 -4.23 16.67 -3.21
C GLY A 142 -4.60 17.93 -2.42
N ALA A 143 -3.74 18.36 -1.51
CA ALA A 143 -3.94 19.58 -0.71
C ALA A 143 -4.03 20.86 -1.56
N ASP A 144 -3.56 20.80 -2.80
CA ASP A 144 -3.53 21.91 -3.76
C ASP A 144 -4.78 21.93 -4.69
N GLY A 145 -5.83 21.15 -4.35
CA GLY A 145 -7.04 20.99 -5.14
C GLY A 145 -6.89 20.08 -6.37
N SER A 146 -5.76 19.44 -6.54
CA SER A 146 -5.59 18.41 -7.57
C SER A 146 -6.22 17.08 -7.15
N LEU A 147 -6.56 16.24 -8.14
CA LEU A 147 -6.85 14.83 -7.91
C LEU A 147 -5.65 13.99 -8.35
N TRP A 148 -5.26 13.06 -7.52
CA TRP A 148 -4.27 12.06 -7.86
C TRP A 148 -4.96 10.72 -8.12
N LEU A 149 -4.73 10.18 -9.31
CA LEU A 149 -5.32 8.94 -9.78
C LEU A 149 -4.24 7.86 -9.79
N SER A 150 -4.47 6.78 -9.09
CA SER A 150 -3.67 5.57 -9.24
C SER A 150 -4.17 4.80 -10.47
N SER A 151 -3.23 4.25 -11.26
CA SER A 151 -3.55 3.61 -12.53
C SER A 151 -2.55 2.50 -12.89
N VAL A 152 -2.83 1.78 -13.95
CA VAL A 152 -1.90 0.81 -14.54
C VAL A 152 -0.78 1.47 -15.40
N ALA A 153 -0.82 2.79 -15.55
CA ALA A 153 0.12 3.57 -16.36
C ALA A 153 0.80 4.69 -15.55
N GLY A 154 0.97 4.48 -14.25
CA GLY A 154 1.62 5.41 -13.33
C GLY A 154 0.65 6.11 -12.40
N ALA A 155 1.19 7.08 -11.64
CA ALA A 155 0.42 8.01 -10.82
C ALA A 155 0.08 9.24 -11.66
N ILE A 156 -1.20 9.58 -11.78
CA ILE A 156 -1.69 10.64 -12.66
C ILE A 156 -2.22 11.77 -11.79
N GLN A 157 -1.69 12.98 -11.95
CA GLN A 157 -2.25 14.20 -11.38
C GLN A 157 -3.23 14.82 -12.38
N TYR A 158 -4.44 15.13 -11.94
CA TYR A 158 -5.44 15.92 -12.66
C TYR A 158 -5.62 17.26 -11.95
N LYS A 159 -5.29 18.35 -12.64
CA LYS A 159 -5.39 19.71 -12.11
C LYS A 159 -5.69 20.71 -13.22
N GLY A 160 -6.77 21.49 -13.08
CA GLY A 160 -7.15 22.51 -14.06
C GLY A 160 -7.30 21.93 -15.47
N ASP A 161 -8.00 20.83 -15.60
CA ASP A 161 -8.26 20.08 -16.85
C ASP A 161 -6.99 19.56 -17.57
N LYS A 162 -5.87 19.46 -16.84
CA LYS A 162 -4.60 18.91 -17.34
C LYS A 162 -4.19 17.66 -16.58
N PHE A 163 -3.60 16.74 -17.32
CA PHE A 163 -3.02 15.52 -16.77
C PHE A 163 -1.49 15.57 -16.79
N THR A 164 -0.88 15.15 -15.68
CA THR A 164 0.56 14.94 -15.56
C THR A 164 0.80 13.57 -14.94
N SER A 165 1.73 12.78 -15.51
CA SER A 165 1.97 11.42 -15.01
C SER A 165 3.35 11.28 -14.40
N LEU A 166 3.43 10.57 -13.27
CA LEU A 166 4.65 10.01 -12.74
C LEU A 166 4.75 8.54 -13.17
N THR A 167 5.86 8.17 -13.81
CA THR A 167 6.05 6.83 -14.38
C THR A 167 7.40 6.23 -13.97
N LYS A 168 7.54 4.91 -14.16
CA LYS A 168 8.80 4.19 -13.95
C LYS A 168 9.92 4.72 -14.82
N SER A 169 9.65 4.96 -16.09
CA SER A 169 10.66 5.40 -17.07
C SER A 169 11.20 6.79 -16.76
N VAL A 170 10.34 7.75 -16.42
CA VAL A 170 10.69 9.17 -16.22
C VAL A 170 10.97 9.47 -14.75
N ASN A 171 10.10 9.06 -13.85
CA ASN A 171 10.10 9.47 -12.45
C ASN A 171 10.63 8.38 -11.50
N LYS A 172 11.14 7.28 -12.07
CA LYS A 172 11.75 6.16 -11.34
C LYS A 172 10.81 5.50 -10.34
N LEU A 173 9.52 5.43 -10.66
CA LEU A 173 8.59 4.61 -9.87
C LEU A 173 9.09 3.15 -9.84
N PRO A 174 8.86 2.41 -8.76
CA PRO A 174 9.14 0.97 -8.72
C PRO A 174 8.41 0.22 -9.83
N ASP A 175 7.16 0.62 -10.10
CA ASP A 175 6.30 0.03 -11.13
C ASP A 175 5.28 1.05 -11.64
N ASP A 176 4.83 0.94 -12.89
CA ASP A 176 3.77 1.77 -13.45
C ASP A 176 2.37 1.32 -13.00
N ASN A 177 2.23 0.11 -12.45
CA ASN A 177 0.98 -0.32 -11.84
C ASN A 177 0.88 0.24 -10.42
N VAL A 178 0.32 1.44 -10.30
CA VAL A 178 0.11 2.16 -9.05
C VAL A 178 -1.23 1.75 -8.46
N ARG A 179 -1.21 1.12 -7.29
CA ARG A 179 -2.38 0.60 -6.60
C ARG A 179 -3.09 1.65 -5.75
N ASN A 180 -2.30 2.53 -5.14
CA ASN A 180 -2.82 3.60 -4.29
C ASN A 180 -1.81 4.74 -4.18
N ILE A 181 -2.31 5.93 -3.88
CA ILE A 181 -1.52 7.12 -3.60
C ILE A 181 -2.05 7.70 -2.28
N LEU A 182 -1.15 8.09 -1.39
CA LEU A 182 -1.52 8.66 -0.10
C LEU A 182 -0.60 9.82 0.23
N PHE A 183 -1.12 10.76 1.02
CA PHE A 183 -0.33 11.86 1.56
C PHE A 183 -0.16 11.69 3.07
N ALA A 184 1.07 11.74 3.52
CA ALA A 184 1.37 11.76 4.95
C ALA A 184 1.09 13.15 5.54
N PRO A 185 0.96 13.26 6.88
CA PRO A 185 0.76 14.55 7.55
C PRO A 185 1.87 15.57 7.31
N ASP A 186 3.10 15.14 6.97
CA ASP A 186 4.22 15.98 6.61
C ASP A 186 4.21 16.45 5.14
N GLY A 187 3.19 16.10 4.37
CA GLY A 187 3.04 16.40 2.96
C GLY A 187 3.77 15.44 2.00
N SER A 188 4.50 14.46 2.51
CA SER A 188 5.13 13.44 1.68
C SER A 188 4.10 12.57 0.97
N MET A 189 4.35 12.29 -0.31
CA MET A 189 3.51 11.43 -1.13
C MET A 189 4.01 9.99 -1.11
N TYR A 190 3.13 9.06 -0.79
CA TYR A 190 3.36 7.62 -0.79
C TYR A 190 2.68 6.98 -1.99
N ILE A 191 3.46 6.40 -2.89
CA ILE A 191 2.99 5.75 -4.12
C ILE A 191 3.16 4.25 -3.96
N CYS A 192 2.05 3.56 -3.73
CA CYS A 192 1.98 2.11 -3.56
C CYS A 192 1.93 1.43 -4.92
N THR A 193 2.85 0.50 -5.20
CA THR A 193 2.94 -0.16 -6.50
C THR A 193 2.94 -1.69 -6.39
N ASN A 194 2.89 -2.37 -7.53
CA ASN A 194 3.01 -3.83 -7.57
C ASN A 194 4.41 -4.36 -7.22
N THR A 195 5.44 -3.52 -7.20
CA THR A 195 6.82 -3.97 -6.92
C THR A 195 7.51 -3.18 -5.80
N GLY A 196 6.74 -2.50 -4.97
CA GLY A 196 7.26 -1.75 -3.82
C GLY A 196 6.55 -0.43 -3.59
N LEU A 197 7.19 0.43 -2.81
CA LEU A 197 6.68 1.72 -2.35
C LEU A 197 7.66 2.84 -2.73
N GLN A 198 7.18 3.93 -3.31
CA GLN A 198 7.94 5.17 -3.42
C GLN A 198 7.43 6.19 -2.41
N VAL A 199 8.33 6.81 -1.68
CA VAL A 199 8.04 7.99 -0.85
C VAL A 199 8.68 9.20 -1.54
N ARG A 200 7.88 10.23 -1.82
CA ARG A 200 8.29 11.38 -2.61
C ARG A 200 7.94 12.69 -1.92
N ASN A 201 8.90 13.60 -1.87
CA ASN A 201 8.67 15.00 -1.52
C ASN A 201 8.28 15.78 -2.79
N LEU A 202 7.07 16.33 -2.83
CA LEU A 202 6.58 17.06 -4.02
C LEU A 202 7.22 18.42 -4.21
N THR A 203 7.80 19.02 -3.15
CA THR A 203 8.45 20.32 -3.22
C THR A 203 9.88 20.22 -3.75
N THR A 204 10.69 19.31 -3.18
CA THR A 204 12.09 19.10 -3.60
C THR A 204 12.23 18.14 -4.75
N ASN A 205 11.19 17.37 -5.04
CA ASN A 205 11.16 16.28 -6.02
C ASN A 205 12.08 15.09 -5.68
N GLU A 206 12.63 15.07 -4.47
CA GLU A 206 13.40 13.95 -3.95
C GLU A 206 12.48 12.76 -3.67
N TYR A 207 13.01 11.56 -3.84
CA TYR A 207 12.26 10.34 -3.58
C TYR A 207 13.14 9.21 -3.05
N THR A 208 12.52 8.29 -2.33
CA THR A 208 13.11 7.02 -1.90
C THR A 208 12.21 5.87 -2.35
N ASN A 209 12.80 4.87 -2.99
CA ASN A 209 12.12 3.64 -3.34
C ASN A 209 12.40 2.58 -2.28
N TYR A 210 11.36 1.97 -1.76
CA TYR A 210 11.42 0.84 -0.84
C TYR A 210 10.98 -0.45 -1.54
N GLY A 211 11.83 -1.45 -1.48
CA GLY A 211 11.64 -2.76 -2.06
C GLY A 211 12.60 -3.77 -1.43
N ALA A 212 12.84 -4.91 -2.07
CA ALA A 212 13.68 -5.98 -1.54
C ALA A 212 15.10 -5.52 -1.18
N SER A 213 15.67 -4.57 -1.91
CA SER A 213 17.02 -4.01 -1.67
C SER A 213 17.14 -3.20 -0.38
N ASN A 214 16.03 -2.68 0.17
CA ASN A 214 16.05 -1.90 1.41
C ASN A 214 15.39 -2.64 2.59
N GLY A 215 15.27 -3.97 2.52
CA GLY A 215 14.65 -4.73 3.59
C GLY A 215 13.13 -4.77 3.58
N PHE A 216 12.48 -4.13 2.63
CA PHE A 216 11.05 -4.24 2.40
C PHE A 216 10.76 -5.33 1.37
N ILE A 217 10.34 -6.51 1.83
CA ILE A 217 10.25 -7.72 0.99
C ILE A 217 8.98 -7.76 0.15
N SER A 218 7.97 -6.93 0.45
CA SER A 218 6.69 -7.01 -0.23
C SER A 218 6.72 -6.37 -1.61
N SER A 219 6.13 -7.07 -2.57
CA SER A 219 5.91 -6.56 -3.91
C SER A 219 4.59 -5.80 -4.04
N TYR A 220 3.47 -6.31 -3.57
CA TYR A 220 2.15 -5.70 -3.80
C TYR A 220 1.72 -4.81 -2.63
N VAL A 221 2.05 -3.52 -2.67
CA VAL A 221 1.65 -2.55 -1.64
C VAL A 221 0.26 -2.00 -1.96
N ASN A 222 -0.71 -2.19 -1.06
CA ASN A 222 -2.09 -1.75 -1.24
C ASN A 222 -2.38 -0.39 -0.58
N HIS A 223 -1.84 -0.17 0.63
CA HIS A 223 -2.18 1.01 1.43
C HIS A 223 -1.12 1.29 2.48
N VAL A 224 -1.03 2.54 2.93
CA VAL A 224 -0.20 2.98 4.06
C VAL A 224 -1.07 3.80 5.00
N ALA A 225 -1.13 3.41 6.28
CA ALA A 225 -1.70 4.23 7.34
C ALA A 225 -0.57 4.88 8.15
N PHE A 226 -0.82 6.08 8.64
CA PHE A 226 0.15 6.88 9.40
C PHE A 226 -0.32 7.00 10.84
N ASP A 227 0.55 6.68 11.82
CA ASP A 227 0.26 6.97 13.23
C ASP A 227 0.74 8.39 13.62
N ALA A 228 0.33 8.85 14.79
CA ALA A 228 0.69 10.17 15.31
C ALA A 228 2.19 10.34 15.60
N LYS A 229 2.96 9.24 15.65
CA LYS A 229 4.41 9.25 15.90
C LYS A 229 5.23 9.22 14.61
N GLY A 230 4.56 9.19 13.45
CA GLY A 230 5.18 9.16 12.14
C GLY A 230 5.60 7.77 11.68
N ASN A 231 5.15 6.70 12.33
CA ASN A 231 5.34 5.36 11.79
C ASN A 231 4.31 5.09 10.68
N ARG A 232 4.63 4.17 9.81
CA ARG A 232 3.83 3.79 8.65
C ARG A 232 3.44 2.31 8.78
N TRP A 233 2.16 2.05 8.63
CA TRP A 233 1.58 0.72 8.71
C TRP A 233 1.16 0.32 7.30
N ILE A 234 1.88 -0.65 6.72
CA ILE A 234 1.86 -0.95 5.30
C ILE A 234 1.08 -2.24 5.05
N SER A 235 -0.01 -2.09 4.31
CA SER A 235 -0.89 -3.19 3.89
C SER A 235 -0.40 -3.77 2.57
N CYS A 236 -0.15 -5.08 2.53
CA CYS A 236 0.35 -5.77 1.34
C CYS A 236 -0.59 -6.91 0.93
N TRP A 237 -0.68 -7.15 -0.37
CA TRP A 237 -1.36 -8.32 -0.91
C TRP A 237 -0.37 -9.49 -0.93
N THR A 238 -0.79 -10.65 -0.46
CA THR A 238 -0.02 -11.91 -0.33
C THR A 238 1.10 -11.92 0.71
N GLU A 239 1.59 -10.76 1.15
CA GLU A 239 2.74 -10.64 2.05
C GLU A 239 2.37 -10.15 3.46
N GLY A 240 1.08 -9.84 3.69
CA GLY A 240 0.56 -9.47 5.00
C GLY A 240 0.75 -8.01 5.38
N PHE A 241 1.21 -7.76 6.60
CA PHE A 241 1.20 -6.44 7.21
C PHE A 241 2.59 -6.07 7.74
N TYR A 242 3.00 -4.83 7.53
CA TYR A 242 4.31 -4.32 7.96
C TYR A 242 4.19 -3.02 8.73
N LEU A 243 5.08 -2.86 9.72
CA LEU A 243 5.40 -1.59 10.34
C LEU A 243 6.70 -1.06 9.73
N MET A 244 6.71 0.18 9.28
CA MET A 244 7.91 0.95 8.97
C MET A 244 8.00 2.07 10.00
N THR A 245 9.04 2.08 10.84
CA THR A 245 9.23 3.15 11.83
C THR A 245 9.52 4.50 11.15
N LYS A 246 9.44 5.57 11.91
CA LYS A 246 9.80 6.91 11.37
C LYS A 246 11.25 6.98 10.88
N GLU A 247 12.14 6.14 11.44
CA GLU A 247 13.54 5.99 11.03
C GLU A 247 13.72 5.14 9.77
N GLY A 248 12.65 4.54 9.25
CA GLY A 248 12.67 3.72 8.03
C GLY A 248 12.99 2.24 8.25
N VAL A 249 12.95 1.75 9.48
CA VAL A 249 13.16 0.33 9.79
C VAL A 249 11.85 -0.45 9.62
N PHE A 250 11.92 -1.60 8.93
CA PHE A 250 10.76 -2.44 8.65
C PHE A 250 10.65 -3.62 9.62
N TYR A 251 9.42 -3.89 10.07
CA TYR A 251 9.05 -5.07 10.85
C TYR A 251 7.83 -5.74 10.21
N LYS A 252 7.91 -7.03 9.93
CA LYS A 252 6.75 -7.82 9.49
C LYS A 252 5.90 -8.17 10.71
N ILE A 253 4.61 -7.91 10.63
CA ILE A 253 3.64 -8.28 11.67
C ILE A 253 3.01 -9.61 11.24
N GLY A 254 3.22 -10.64 12.02
CA GLY A 254 2.83 -11.99 11.68
C GLY A 254 2.19 -12.76 12.84
N THR A 255 2.29 -14.08 12.77
CA THR A 255 1.67 -15.00 13.74
C THR A 255 2.19 -14.82 15.16
N THR A 256 3.44 -14.38 15.32
CA THR A 256 4.06 -14.05 16.62
C THR A 256 3.37 -12.87 17.32
N GLU A 257 2.78 -11.97 16.53
CA GLU A 257 1.99 -10.82 16.98
C GLU A 257 0.48 -11.12 17.00
N GLY A 258 0.09 -12.36 16.68
CA GLY A 258 -1.31 -12.76 16.58
C GLY A 258 -2.00 -12.36 15.28
N PHE A 259 -1.22 -12.01 14.24
CA PHE A 259 -1.74 -11.62 12.94
C PHE A 259 -1.48 -12.71 11.90
N THR A 260 -2.54 -13.33 11.39
CA THR A 260 -2.46 -14.48 10.47
C THR A 260 -2.80 -14.17 9.01
N PRO A 261 -3.55 -13.09 8.66
CA PRO A 261 -3.93 -12.83 7.28
C PRO A 261 -2.74 -12.56 6.37
N THR A 262 -2.82 -13.09 5.15
CA THR A 262 -1.81 -12.86 4.09
C THR A 262 -2.17 -11.68 3.22
N ASP A 263 -3.47 -11.43 2.99
CA ASP A 263 -3.94 -10.33 2.15
C ASP A 263 -4.47 -9.20 3.03
N VAL A 264 -3.78 -8.08 3.02
CA VAL A 264 -4.18 -6.86 3.72
C VAL A 264 -4.50 -5.78 2.67
N TYR A 265 -5.72 -5.26 2.74
CA TYR A 265 -6.21 -4.32 1.73
C TYR A 265 -6.14 -2.87 2.15
N MET A 266 -6.48 -2.60 3.42
CA MET A 266 -6.60 -1.25 3.96
C MET A 266 -6.30 -1.26 5.46
N ALA A 267 -5.74 -0.17 5.99
CA ALA A 267 -5.63 0.06 7.43
C ALA A 267 -5.97 1.53 7.72
N ARG A 268 -6.72 1.79 8.80
CA ARG A 268 -7.09 3.15 9.23
C ARG A 268 -7.05 3.27 10.74
N PHE A 269 -6.60 4.41 11.22
CA PHE A 269 -6.67 4.79 12.63
C PHE A 269 -8.00 5.46 12.94
N ASN A 270 -8.60 5.13 14.08
CA ASN A 270 -9.71 5.90 14.63
C ASN A 270 -9.17 7.07 15.50
N GLU A 271 -10.09 7.87 16.02
CA GLU A 271 -9.77 9.04 16.88
C GLU A 271 -9.03 8.67 18.17
N LYS A 272 -9.17 7.43 18.65
CA LYS A 272 -8.52 6.92 19.85
C LYS A 272 -7.13 6.36 19.58
N GLY A 273 -6.68 6.38 18.33
CA GLY A 273 -5.41 5.79 17.91
C GLY A 273 -5.46 4.26 17.81
N GLU A 274 -6.63 3.64 17.79
CA GLU A 274 -6.78 2.21 17.48
C GLU A 274 -6.68 1.99 15.96
N LEU A 275 -5.99 0.93 15.55
CA LEU A 275 -5.79 0.61 14.15
C LEU A 275 -6.72 -0.51 13.70
N TYR A 276 -7.54 -0.22 12.70
CA TYR A 276 -8.45 -1.15 12.04
C TYR A 276 -7.82 -1.62 10.74
N VAL A 277 -7.70 -2.93 10.56
CA VAL A 277 -7.00 -3.55 9.42
C VAL A 277 -7.97 -4.45 8.66
N CYS A 278 -8.25 -4.12 7.42
CA CYS A 278 -9.10 -4.89 6.49
C CYS A 278 -8.30 -5.99 5.79
N THR A 279 -8.77 -7.22 5.90
CA THR A 279 -8.04 -8.40 5.41
C THR A 279 -8.93 -9.36 4.63
N ASN A 280 -8.33 -10.42 4.09
CA ASN A 280 -9.07 -11.56 3.52
C ASN A 280 -9.77 -12.43 4.58
N ASP A 281 -9.51 -12.19 5.87
CA ASP A 281 -10.12 -12.92 7.00
C ASP A 281 -10.82 -11.96 7.98
N GLY A 282 -11.48 -10.92 7.47
CA GLY A 282 -12.24 -9.96 8.26
C GLY A 282 -11.45 -8.72 8.66
N ILE A 283 -11.83 -8.14 9.80
CA ILE A 283 -11.24 -6.92 10.35
C ILE A 283 -10.46 -7.28 11.61
N PHE A 284 -9.18 -6.91 11.63
CA PHE A 284 -8.34 -6.98 12.81
C PHE A 284 -8.28 -5.60 13.46
N ILE A 285 -8.47 -5.53 14.78
CA ILE A 285 -8.43 -4.28 15.53
C ILE A 285 -7.26 -4.32 16.50
N LEU A 286 -6.27 -3.49 16.27
CA LEU A 286 -5.14 -3.29 17.17
C LEU A 286 -5.45 -2.10 18.08
N LYS A 287 -5.85 -2.41 19.32
CA LYS A 287 -6.28 -1.39 20.31
C LYS A 287 -5.13 -0.54 20.86
N ASN A 288 -3.93 -1.08 20.88
CA ASN A 288 -2.74 -0.39 21.37
C ASN A 288 -1.57 -0.57 20.40
N PRO A 289 -1.55 0.15 19.28
CA PRO A 289 -0.47 0.09 18.30
C PRO A 289 0.89 0.45 18.90
N ASP A 290 0.95 1.41 19.80
CA ASP A 290 2.18 1.84 20.48
C ASP A 290 2.86 0.71 21.25
N SER A 291 2.10 -0.13 21.93
CA SER A 291 2.65 -1.30 22.63
C SER A 291 3.27 -2.31 21.67
N LEU A 292 2.66 -2.51 20.50
CA LEU A 292 3.23 -3.37 19.47
C LEU A 292 4.50 -2.77 18.88
N VAL A 293 4.51 -1.47 18.56
CA VAL A 293 5.71 -0.77 18.10
C VAL A 293 6.83 -0.93 19.12
N GLN A 294 6.56 -0.67 20.40
CA GLN A 294 7.53 -0.81 21.48
C GLN A 294 8.07 -2.24 21.60
N LYS A 295 7.20 -3.25 21.51
CA LYS A 295 7.61 -4.67 21.51
C LYS A 295 8.53 -4.97 20.34
N LEU A 296 8.16 -4.57 19.12
CA LEU A 296 8.93 -4.85 17.90
C LEU A 296 10.29 -4.12 17.91
N THR A 297 10.36 -2.88 18.41
CA THR A 297 11.58 -2.09 18.43
C THR A 297 12.48 -2.38 19.63
N SER A 298 11.98 -3.01 20.71
CA SER A 298 12.77 -3.45 21.86
C SER A 298 13.47 -4.79 21.67
N THR A 299 12.94 -5.63 20.79
CA THR A 299 13.70 -6.77 20.25
C THR A 299 14.66 -6.21 19.22
N GLU A 300 15.95 -6.59 19.26
CA GLU A 300 16.85 -6.30 18.13
C GLU A 300 16.10 -6.67 16.84
N PRO A 301 16.10 -5.79 15.82
CA PRO A 301 15.37 -6.07 14.59
C PRO A 301 15.85 -7.44 14.11
N THR A 302 15.06 -8.48 14.34
CA THR A 302 15.14 -9.68 13.54
C THR A 302 14.68 -9.22 12.17
N LEU A 303 15.61 -8.65 11.40
CA LEU A 303 15.45 -8.59 9.96
C LEU A 303 14.92 -9.97 9.57
N PRO A 304 13.78 -10.05 8.84
CA PRO A 304 13.38 -11.33 8.29
C PRO A 304 14.65 -11.90 7.73
N SER A 305 14.89 -13.19 7.97
CA SER A 305 16.14 -13.85 7.55
C SER A 305 16.26 -13.67 6.04
N HIS A 306 16.71 -12.49 5.63
CA HIS A 306 17.13 -12.27 4.28
C HIS A 306 18.23 -13.30 4.09
N SER A 307 18.01 -14.19 3.16
CA SER A 307 19.13 -14.90 2.58
C SER A 307 20.08 -13.79 2.13
N LEU A 308 21.17 -13.60 2.86
CA LEU A 308 22.22 -12.69 2.43
C LEU A 308 22.49 -12.98 0.96
N ILE A 309 22.32 -11.96 0.12
CA ILE A 309 22.56 -12.08 -1.30
C ILE A 309 24.03 -11.79 -1.52
N VAL A 310 24.73 -12.76 -2.07
CA VAL A 310 26.11 -12.63 -2.52
C VAL A 310 26.11 -12.76 -4.03
N ALA A 311 26.24 -11.64 -4.74
CA ALA A 311 26.19 -11.61 -6.19
C ALA A 311 27.17 -10.57 -6.78
N PRO A 312 27.80 -10.86 -7.91
CA PRO A 312 27.80 -12.14 -8.60
C PRO A 312 28.47 -13.27 -7.83
N ASN A 313 28.00 -14.50 -8.01
CA ASN A 313 28.61 -15.70 -7.45
C ASN A 313 28.34 -16.87 -8.43
N PRO A 314 29.32 -17.33 -9.23
CA PRO A 314 30.76 -16.99 -9.17
C PRO A 314 31.10 -15.53 -9.45
N ALA A 315 32.21 -15.06 -8.88
CA ALA A 315 32.69 -13.69 -9.01
C ALA A 315 34.14 -13.70 -9.53
N SER A 316 34.49 -12.76 -10.45
CA SER A 316 35.84 -12.65 -10.99
C SER A 316 36.62 -11.45 -10.45
N SER A 317 36.03 -10.28 -10.38
CA SER A 317 36.69 -9.05 -9.91
C SER A 317 36.12 -8.50 -8.60
N TYR A 318 34.84 -8.68 -8.38
CA TYR A 318 34.16 -8.28 -7.16
C TYR A 318 32.89 -9.10 -6.92
N THR A 319 32.42 -9.11 -5.69
CA THR A 319 31.07 -9.54 -5.34
C THR A 319 30.44 -8.50 -4.42
N GLU A 320 29.11 -8.48 -4.34
CA GLU A 320 28.36 -7.60 -3.45
C GLU A 320 27.61 -8.43 -2.44
N LEU A 321 27.69 -8.06 -1.18
CA LEU A 321 26.87 -8.56 -0.10
C LEU A 321 25.74 -7.56 0.14
N GLN A 322 24.50 -8.04 0.20
CA GLN A 322 23.33 -7.24 0.53
C GLN A 322 22.48 -7.97 1.56
N GLY A 323 21.76 -7.21 2.40
CA GLY A 323 20.87 -7.74 3.41
C GLY A 323 21.54 -8.12 4.74
N ALA A 324 22.78 -7.65 4.99
CA ALA A 324 23.38 -7.72 6.30
C ALA A 324 22.83 -6.64 7.25
N ASN A 325 23.12 -6.72 8.54
CA ASN A 325 22.84 -5.64 9.46
C ASN A 325 23.72 -4.42 9.15
N ALA A 326 23.21 -3.23 9.44
CA ALA A 326 24.01 -1.99 9.34
C ALA A 326 25.31 -2.15 10.13
N SER A 327 26.42 -1.77 9.51
CA SER A 327 27.78 -1.89 10.09
C SER A 327 28.17 -3.31 10.52
N ALA A 328 27.52 -4.36 9.99
CA ALA A 328 27.88 -5.73 10.30
C ALA A 328 29.33 -6.05 9.87
N GLU A 329 30.06 -6.74 10.74
CA GLU A 329 31.39 -7.26 10.42
C GLU A 329 31.26 -8.42 9.43
N VAL A 330 32.02 -8.36 8.34
CA VAL A 330 32.13 -9.38 7.31
C VAL A 330 33.53 -9.89 7.23
N ARG A 331 33.72 -11.20 7.30
CA ARG A 331 35.00 -11.85 7.17
C ARG A 331 35.02 -12.71 5.92
N LEU A 332 36.04 -12.54 5.07
CA LEU A 332 36.34 -13.45 3.97
C LEU A 332 37.38 -14.45 4.45
N THR A 333 37.05 -15.75 4.36
CA THR A 333 37.91 -16.83 4.82
C THR A 333 38.09 -17.89 3.76
N THR A 334 39.19 -18.64 3.84
CA THR A 334 39.40 -19.89 3.09
C THR A 334 38.50 -21.01 3.63
N LEU A 335 38.44 -22.15 2.95
CA LEU A 335 37.66 -23.33 3.38
C LEU A 335 38.10 -23.88 4.75
N ASP A 336 39.38 -23.76 5.07
CA ASP A 336 40.00 -24.18 6.35
C ASP A 336 39.92 -23.08 7.43
N GLY A 337 39.21 -21.97 7.16
CA GLY A 337 38.89 -20.92 8.12
C GLY A 337 39.95 -19.83 8.27
N VAL A 338 41.01 -19.81 7.42
CA VAL A 338 42.03 -18.75 7.46
C VAL A 338 41.40 -17.42 7.02
N LEU A 339 41.52 -16.40 7.85
CA LEU A 339 40.98 -15.05 7.57
C LEU A 339 41.85 -14.36 6.50
N LEU A 340 41.21 -13.98 5.38
CA LEU A 340 41.84 -13.24 4.30
C LEU A 340 41.56 -11.74 4.40
N ARG A 341 40.31 -11.35 4.69
CA ARG A 341 39.89 -9.96 4.83
C ARG A 341 38.84 -9.79 5.92
N LYS A 342 38.90 -8.65 6.59
CA LYS A 342 37.87 -8.18 7.55
C LYS A 342 37.37 -6.84 7.08
N MET A 343 36.03 -6.71 6.96
CA MET A 343 35.33 -5.56 6.35
C MET A 343 34.09 -5.26 7.17
N GLN A 344 33.48 -4.10 6.91
CA GLN A 344 32.18 -3.72 7.49
C GLN A 344 31.20 -3.32 6.40
N CYS A 345 29.94 -3.69 6.58
CA CYS A 345 28.85 -3.20 5.76
C CYS A 345 28.62 -1.71 6.02
N ASP A 346 28.04 -1.05 5.03
CA ASP A 346 27.55 0.33 5.16
C ASP A 346 26.33 0.41 6.10
N ALA A 347 25.79 1.61 6.24
CA ALA A 347 24.58 1.88 7.04
C ALA A 347 23.31 1.19 6.49
N LEU A 348 23.37 0.68 5.26
CA LEU A 348 22.26 -0.04 4.61
C LEU A 348 22.45 -1.56 4.65
N GLY A 349 23.55 -2.05 5.29
CA GLY A 349 23.86 -3.46 5.33
C GLY A 349 24.37 -4.03 4.01
N ALA A 350 24.93 -3.19 3.14
CA ALA A 350 25.56 -3.57 1.89
C ALA A 350 27.09 -3.44 1.97
N LEU A 351 27.80 -4.28 1.21
CA LEU A 351 29.25 -4.26 1.12
C LEU A 351 29.69 -4.74 -0.25
N ARG A 352 30.46 -3.91 -0.96
CA ARG A 352 31.15 -4.35 -2.18
C ARG A 352 32.54 -4.88 -1.80
N ILE A 353 32.81 -6.12 -2.20
CA ILE A 353 34.03 -6.86 -1.84
C ILE A 353 34.87 -7.01 -3.10
N GLY A 354 35.96 -6.27 -3.21
CA GLY A 354 36.96 -6.48 -4.25
C GLY A 354 37.67 -7.81 -4.07
N LEU A 355 37.96 -8.52 -5.15
CA LEU A 355 38.62 -9.84 -5.14
C LEU A 355 40.04 -9.79 -5.66
N GLU A 356 40.64 -8.61 -5.83
CA GLU A 356 42.01 -8.42 -6.23
C GLU A 356 42.98 -9.17 -5.29
N GLY A 357 43.82 -10.00 -5.89
CA GLY A 357 44.78 -10.83 -5.14
C GLY A 357 44.17 -12.09 -4.49
N ILE A 358 42.92 -12.39 -4.73
CA ILE A 358 42.26 -13.64 -4.34
C ILE A 358 42.33 -14.62 -5.51
N THR A 359 42.94 -15.76 -5.33
CA THR A 359 43.04 -16.80 -6.37
C THR A 359 41.70 -17.44 -6.66
N PRO A 360 41.45 -17.93 -7.90
CA PRO A 360 40.23 -18.70 -8.18
C PRO A 360 40.07 -19.87 -7.23
N GLY A 361 38.85 -20.04 -6.70
CA GLY A 361 38.58 -21.08 -5.70
C GLY A 361 37.27 -20.86 -4.94
N THR A 362 37.11 -21.67 -3.89
CA THR A 362 35.95 -21.56 -2.98
C THR A 362 36.37 -20.90 -1.68
N TYR A 363 35.57 -19.95 -1.24
CA TYR A 363 35.76 -19.16 -0.02
C TYR A 363 34.45 -19.06 0.76
N PHE A 364 34.52 -18.56 1.99
CA PHE A 364 33.35 -18.21 2.78
C PHE A 364 33.33 -16.73 3.15
N LEU A 365 32.15 -16.11 2.98
CA LEU A 365 31.82 -14.83 3.60
C LEU A 365 31.08 -15.12 4.91
N VAL A 366 31.71 -14.78 6.03
CA VAL A 366 31.14 -14.99 7.36
C VAL A 366 30.60 -13.68 7.90
N VAL A 367 29.29 -13.68 8.20
CA VAL A 367 28.55 -12.52 8.75
C VAL A 367 27.87 -12.98 10.03
N GLY A 368 28.31 -12.47 11.19
CA GLY A 368 27.86 -13.00 12.48
C GLY A 368 28.20 -14.48 12.62
N SER A 369 27.19 -15.31 12.88
CA SER A 369 27.31 -16.77 13.02
C SER A 369 27.09 -17.56 11.72
N LYS A 370 26.76 -16.88 10.59
CA LYS A 370 26.45 -17.52 9.31
C LYS A 370 27.60 -17.43 8.32
N ALA A 371 27.83 -18.50 7.56
CA ALA A 371 28.82 -18.55 6.50
C ALA A 371 28.14 -18.77 5.14
N TYR A 372 28.55 -17.99 4.15
CA TYR A 372 28.01 -18.01 2.78
C TYR A 372 29.13 -18.39 1.82
N ARG A 373 28.89 -19.41 1.00
CA ARG A 373 29.86 -19.86 0.01
C ARG A 373 30.02 -18.82 -1.10
N LEU A 374 31.26 -18.43 -1.37
CA LEU A 374 31.68 -17.60 -2.48
C LEU A 374 32.57 -18.40 -3.42
N LEU A 375 32.24 -18.44 -4.70
CA LEU A 375 33.08 -18.99 -5.75
C LEU A 375 33.80 -17.84 -6.44
N VAL A 376 35.11 -17.86 -6.49
CA VAL A 376 35.93 -16.93 -7.25
C VAL A 376 36.37 -17.64 -8.53
N SER A 377 36.00 -17.06 -9.68
CA SER A 377 36.40 -17.55 -11.02
C SER A 377 37.59 -16.75 -11.56
N GLU A 378 38.18 -17.24 -12.65
CA GLU A 378 39.19 -16.50 -13.40
C GLU A 378 38.65 -15.23 -14.04
#